data_4739d999b9b131800fb75d0b2e661f41
#
_entry.id   4739d999b9b131800fb75d0b2e661f41
#
_cell.length_a   1.000
_cell.length_b   1.000
_cell.length_c   1.000
_cell.angle_alpha   90.00
_cell.angle_beta   90.00
_cell.angle_gamma   90.00
#
_symmetry.space_group_name_H-M   'P 1'
#
loop_
_entity.id
_entity.type
_entity.pdbx_description
1 polymer ?
#
loop_
_entity_poly.entity_id
_entity_poly.type
_entity_poly.pdbx_seq_one_letter_code
_entity_poly.pdbx_strand_id
1 'polypeptide(L)'
;MKPTTQAVPARAAVLALLLLSGCAIDRTPNSQIGLAQAQSEGAVNPPAAVADAAGQCAQAEGCAYQADSDWWQVFGDSRLNDLVQQALANNVNLKQAAINVNKALYQANILGANLVPAYNASLGANASRNLDTRANSHSYSSQLGLSYELDLWRRLNATASAQVWEQRATEQDLAATRLTVVNNVADAYFQVAYLNEAIKLAEQSVGHYQQILQIAHSKYRHGRSASIEVTQAEQSLLSAQNSLLSLRQSRENAEATLRNLLNLRPGQQMAVQPADFSLPEGGKVDLNVPVSTLSARPDLIAADYRLQSALKSQQAQYRSWYPSISLNAALSTSSEHSRNFFNVPILGGSVSLNLPFLNRHTLRWRDRSAEADFENAKLAFEKALTTALNEVQTNYSQYQSSRQSQENLRRRYRLDVENSRYYRARYQHGRNELKDWLSALNTEYGSAQSLLDARYQTLHHEAMVYKSMAGRYRRNGGSAAQ
;
A
#
# COMPACT_ATOMS: atom_id res chain seq x y z
N MET A 1 -27.39 -36.55 64.64
CA MET A 1 -27.96 -35.78 63.50
C MET A 1 -27.02 -35.86 62.35
N LYS A 2 -27.37 -36.63 61.28
CA LYS A 2 -26.58 -36.78 60.04
C LYS A 2 -26.96 -35.66 59.04
N PRO A 3 -26.04 -35.00 58.36
CA PRO A 3 -26.39 -34.05 57.29
C PRO A 3 -26.81 -34.84 56.06
N THR A 4 -28.00 -34.61 55.54
CA THR A 4 -28.48 -35.10 54.25
C THR A 4 -27.93 -34.20 53.16
N THR A 5 -26.98 -34.70 52.43
CA THR A 5 -26.54 -34.14 51.17
C THR A 5 -27.63 -34.35 50.10
N GLN A 6 -28.38 -33.30 49.78
CA GLN A 6 -29.30 -33.31 48.63
C GLN A 6 -28.54 -33.16 47.35
N ALA A 7 -28.62 -34.17 46.49
CA ALA A 7 -28.09 -34.16 45.17
C ALA A 7 -28.79 -33.09 44.30
N VAL A 8 -28.01 -32.20 43.69
CA VAL A 8 -28.47 -31.26 42.65
C VAL A 8 -28.94 -32.08 41.46
N PRO A 9 -30.16 -31.87 40.92
CA PRO A 9 -30.66 -32.68 39.82
C PRO A 9 -29.75 -32.53 38.60
N ALA A 10 -29.23 -33.65 38.11
CA ALA A 10 -28.27 -33.77 36.98
C ALA A 10 -28.72 -33.05 35.69
N ARG A 11 -29.99 -32.73 35.56
CA ARG A 11 -30.56 -31.97 34.41
C ARG A 11 -30.15 -30.50 34.37
N ALA A 12 -29.90 -29.84 35.52
CA ALA A 12 -29.44 -28.45 35.55
C ALA A 12 -27.96 -28.34 35.20
N ALA A 13 -27.16 -29.33 35.58
CA ALA A 13 -25.72 -29.38 35.24
C ALA A 13 -25.47 -29.64 33.74
N VAL A 14 -26.32 -30.44 33.08
CA VAL A 14 -26.24 -30.72 31.67
C VAL A 14 -26.61 -29.49 30.81
N LEU A 15 -27.60 -28.69 31.24
CA LEU A 15 -27.98 -27.45 30.53
C LEU A 15 -26.90 -26.36 30.67
N ALA A 16 -26.24 -26.25 31.82
CA ALA A 16 -25.13 -25.34 32.05
C ALA A 16 -23.88 -25.74 31.26
N LEU A 17 -23.61 -27.03 31.07
CA LEU A 17 -22.52 -27.55 30.24
C LEU A 17 -22.78 -27.37 28.75
N LEU A 18 -24.03 -27.43 28.27
CA LEU A 18 -24.39 -27.16 26.89
C LEU A 18 -24.31 -25.67 26.54
N LEU A 19 -24.54 -24.77 27.50
CA LEU A 19 -24.37 -23.33 27.28
C LEU A 19 -22.90 -22.89 27.31
N LEU A 20 -22.03 -23.62 28.02
CA LEU A 20 -20.58 -23.35 28.04
C LEU A 20 -19.83 -23.93 26.84
N SER A 21 -20.37 -24.95 26.19
CA SER A 21 -19.75 -25.50 24.94
C SER A 21 -19.98 -24.63 23.69
N GLY A 22 -20.92 -23.69 23.74
CA GLY A 22 -21.13 -22.70 22.64
C GLY A 22 -20.18 -21.52 22.67
N CYS A 23 -19.33 -21.39 23.69
CA CYS A 23 -18.36 -20.28 23.80
C CYS A 23 -16.90 -20.70 23.54
N ALA A 24 -16.67 -21.82 22.86
CA ALA A 24 -15.36 -22.06 22.25
C ALA A 24 -15.23 -21.09 21.04
N ILE A 25 -14.95 -19.82 21.34
CA ILE A 25 -14.40 -18.90 20.35
C ILE A 25 -13.13 -19.58 19.87
N ASP A 26 -13.13 -20.03 18.64
CA ASP A 26 -11.94 -20.50 17.95
C ASP A 26 -10.93 -19.35 17.94
N ARG A 27 -10.06 -19.35 18.95
CA ARG A 27 -8.95 -18.40 19.10
C ARG A 27 -7.73 -18.87 18.33
N THR A 28 -7.88 -19.69 17.32
CA THR A 28 -6.79 -19.79 16.36
C THR A 28 -6.62 -18.39 15.77
N PRO A 29 -5.51 -17.71 16.06
CA PRO A 29 -5.24 -16.45 15.37
C PRO A 29 -5.22 -16.83 13.90
N ASN A 30 -6.17 -16.31 13.15
CA ASN A 30 -6.27 -16.51 11.70
C ASN A 30 -5.10 -15.75 11.02
N SER A 31 -3.88 -16.00 11.52
CA SER A 31 -2.62 -15.51 10.96
C SER A 31 -2.29 -16.18 9.63
N GLN A 32 -3.15 -17.09 9.18
CA GLN A 32 -3.13 -17.76 7.88
C GLN A 32 -4.40 -17.51 7.07
N ILE A 33 -5.10 -16.40 7.26
CA ILE A 33 -5.85 -15.86 6.13
C ILE A 33 -4.77 -15.44 5.15
N GLY A 34 -4.38 -16.44 4.34
CA GLY A 34 -3.24 -16.29 3.47
C GLY A 34 -3.52 -15.13 2.51
N LEU A 35 -2.51 -14.36 2.21
CA LEU A 35 -2.47 -13.49 1.03
C LEU A 35 -3.04 -14.21 -0.22
N ALA A 36 -2.95 -15.53 -0.30
CA ALA A 36 -3.57 -16.36 -1.33
C ALA A 36 -5.10 -16.31 -1.32
N GLN A 37 -5.76 -16.21 -0.16
CA GLN A 37 -7.23 -16.09 -0.08
C GLN A 37 -7.66 -14.65 -0.35
N ALA A 38 -6.95 -13.64 0.20
CA ALA A 38 -7.16 -12.24 -0.16
C ALA A 38 -6.77 -11.95 -1.62
N GLN A 39 -5.87 -12.73 -2.22
CA GLN A 39 -5.49 -12.63 -3.63
C GLN A 39 -6.40 -13.43 -4.56
N SER A 40 -7.01 -14.52 -4.12
CA SER A 40 -7.97 -15.31 -4.92
C SER A 40 -9.41 -14.79 -4.80
N GLU A 41 -9.77 -14.23 -3.65
CA GLU A 41 -11.05 -13.50 -3.46
C GLU A 41 -10.93 -12.02 -3.88
N GLY A 42 -9.71 -11.46 -3.87
CA GLY A 42 -9.37 -10.13 -4.41
C GLY A 42 -8.88 -10.16 -5.86
N ALA A 43 -9.03 -11.27 -6.58
CA ALA A 43 -9.36 -11.23 -7.98
C ALA A 43 -10.78 -10.65 -8.07
N VAL A 44 -10.89 -9.39 -7.61
CA VAL A 44 -12.08 -8.58 -7.67
C VAL A 44 -12.48 -8.55 -9.12
N ASN A 45 -13.54 -9.28 -9.44
CA ASN A 45 -14.36 -8.86 -10.55
C ASN A 45 -14.64 -7.38 -10.30
N PRO A 46 -14.27 -6.49 -11.18
CA PRO A 46 -14.55 -5.07 -11.00
C PRO A 46 -16.05 -4.96 -10.67
N PRO A 47 -16.45 -4.11 -9.69
CA PRO A 47 -17.86 -3.94 -9.37
C PRO A 47 -18.61 -3.73 -10.68
N ALA A 48 -19.83 -4.28 -10.79
CA ALA A 48 -20.59 -4.30 -12.03
C ALA A 48 -20.63 -2.94 -12.75
N ALA A 49 -20.60 -1.83 -12.01
CA ALA A 49 -20.49 -0.48 -12.59
C ALA A 49 -19.12 -0.17 -13.23
N VAL A 50 -18.02 -0.80 -12.78
CA VAL A 50 -16.69 -0.67 -13.42
C VAL A 50 -16.50 -1.78 -14.45
N ALA A 51 -17.09 -2.97 -14.22
CA ALA A 51 -17.21 -4.00 -15.24
C ALA A 51 -18.14 -3.55 -16.36
N ASP A 52 -19.21 -2.81 -16.08
CA ASP A 52 -20.07 -2.17 -17.08
C ASP A 52 -19.34 -1.03 -17.81
N ALA A 53 -18.54 -0.21 -17.14
CA ALA A 53 -17.71 0.81 -17.80
C ALA A 53 -16.55 0.17 -18.58
N ALA A 54 -15.90 -0.85 -18.06
CA ALA A 54 -14.88 -1.62 -18.77
C ALA A 54 -15.51 -2.55 -19.83
N GLY A 55 -16.70 -3.08 -19.57
CA GLY A 55 -17.49 -3.88 -20.50
C GLY A 55 -18.14 -3.03 -21.60
N GLN A 56 -18.61 -1.83 -21.30
CA GLN A 56 -19.05 -0.85 -22.28
C GLN A 56 -17.89 -0.33 -23.14
N CYS A 57 -16.69 -0.19 -22.54
CA CYS A 57 -15.47 0.05 -23.31
C CYS A 57 -15.08 -1.15 -24.19
N ALA A 58 -15.27 -2.38 -23.73
CA ALA A 58 -14.95 -3.58 -24.54
C ALA A 58 -15.94 -3.79 -25.70
N GLN A 59 -17.16 -3.23 -25.63
CA GLN A 59 -18.19 -3.33 -26.65
C GLN A 59 -18.34 -2.07 -27.53
N ALA A 60 -17.79 -0.93 -27.09
CA ALA A 60 -17.74 0.28 -27.89
C ALA A 60 -16.52 0.21 -28.83
N GLU A 61 -16.73 0.37 -30.14
CA GLU A 61 -15.67 0.44 -31.16
C GLU A 61 -14.63 1.57 -30.92
N GLY A 62 -14.60 2.19 -29.73
CA GLY A 62 -13.78 3.32 -29.35
C GLY A 62 -12.74 3.09 -28.24
N CYS A 63 -12.72 1.94 -27.56
CA CYS A 63 -11.67 1.68 -26.54
C CYS A 63 -10.38 1.18 -27.20
N ALA A 64 -9.58 2.15 -27.62
CA ALA A 64 -8.31 1.88 -28.29
C ALA A 64 -7.20 1.35 -27.35
N TYR A 65 -7.43 1.31 -26.03
CA TYR A 65 -6.39 1.02 -25.04
C TYR A 65 -6.82 -0.03 -24.02
N GLN A 66 -5.94 -0.99 -23.75
CA GLN A 66 -6.08 -2.00 -22.70
C GLN A 66 -5.03 -1.78 -21.62
N ALA A 67 -5.45 -1.76 -20.35
CA ALA A 67 -4.55 -1.65 -19.20
C ALA A 67 -3.84 -2.97 -18.93
N ASP A 68 -2.52 -2.91 -18.73
CA ASP A 68 -1.67 -4.01 -18.29
C ASP A 68 -1.20 -3.71 -16.86
N SER A 69 -1.72 -4.45 -15.90
CA SER A 69 -1.38 -4.27 -14.49
C SER A 69 0.05 -4.69 -14.17
N ASP A 70 0.64 -5.58 -14.97
CA ASP A 70 1.98 -6.12 -14.77
C ASP A 70 3.03 -5.37 -15.62
N TRP A 71 2.90 -4.05 -15.64
CA TRP A 71 3.67 -3.12 -16.46
C TRP A 71 5.20 -3.29 -16.37
N TRP A 72 5.74 -3.78 -15.24
CA TRP A 72 7.19 -3.99 -15.07
C TRP A 72 7.76 -5.06 -15.98
N GLN A 73 6.94 -5.97 -16.51
CA GLN A 73 7.36 -6.97 -17.48
C GLN A 73 7.84 -6.37 -18.81
N VAL A 74 7.48 -5.09 -19.08
CA VAL A 74 7.92 -4.36 -20.28
C VAL A 74 9.44 -4.26 -20.37
N PHE A 75 10.12 -4.24 -19.21
CA PHE A 75 11.58 -4.16 -19.16
C PHE A 75 12.27 -5.48 -19.57
N GLY A 76 11.53 -6.59 -19.69
CA GLY A 76 12.03 -7.89 -20.17
C GLY A 76 13.10 -8.52 -19.29
N ASP A 77 13.19 -8.14 -18.01
CA ASP A 77 14.15 -8.67 -17.05
C ASP A 77 13.48 -9.66 -16.09
N SER A 78 13.84 -10.94 -16.22
CA SER A 78 13.31 -12.01 -15.35
C SER A 78 13.67 -11.80 -13.89
N ARG A 79 14.83 -11.20 -13.59
CA ARG A 79 15.30 -10.91 -12.23
C ARG A 79 14.40 -9.88 -11.53
N LEU A 80 13.99 -8.84 -12.26
CA LEU A 80 13.01 -7.88 -11.77
C LEU A 80 11.66 -8.56 -11.49
N ASN A 81 11.22 -9.47 -12.37
CA ASN A 81 9.98 -10.21 -12.17
C ASN A 81 10.02 -11.05 -10.89
N ASP A 82 11.11 -11.79 -10.66
CA ASP A 82 11.28 -12.62 -9.46
C ASP A 82 11.27 -11.78 -8.16
N LEU A 83 11.92 -10.61 -8.17
CA LEU A 83 11.93 -9.69 -7.03
C LEU A 83 10.55 -9.08 -6.77
N VAL A 84 9.82 -8.70 -7.81
CA VAL A 84 8.44 -8.20 -7.66
C VAL A 84 7.55 -9.28 -7.08
N GLN A 85 7.61 -10.53 -7.57
CA GLN A 85 6.85 -11.64 -7.02
C GLN A 85 7.20 -11.91 -5.55
N GLN A 86 8.49 -11.89 -5.21
CA GLN A 86 8.94 -12.04 -3.82
C GLN A 86 8.41 -10.91 -2.93
N ALA A 87 8.42 -9.67 -3.41
CA ALA A 87 7.88 -8.52 -2.68
C ALA A 87 6.36 -8.65 -2.47
N LEU A 88 5.61 -8.98 -3.52
CA LEU A 88 4.16 -9.16 -3.45
C LEU A 88 3.77 -10.25 -2.44
N ALA A 89 4.57 -11.32 -2.31
CA ALA A 89 4.33 -12.38 -1.34
C ALA A 89 4.69 -11.99 0.10
N ASN A 90 5.73 -11.17 0.31
CA ASN A 90 6.35 -10.99 1.63
C ASN A 90 6.19 -9.59 2.22
N ASN A 91 5.90 -8.55 1.42
CA ASN A 91 5.89 -7.17 1.86
C ASN A 91 4.89 -6.92 2.99
N VAL A 92 5.36 -6.29 4.07
CA VAL A 92 4.57 -6.05 5.28
C VAL A 92 3.44 -5.04 5.03
N ASN A 93 3.71 -3.98 4.26
CA ASN A 93 2.70 -2.95 3.98
C ASN A 93 1.52 -3.54 3.20
N LEU A 94 1.79 -4.44 2.25
CA LEU A 94 0.76 -5.13 1.49
C LEU A 94 -0.07 -6.06 2.39
N LYS A 95 0.59 -6.79 3.31
CA LYS A 95 -0.09 -7.63 4.30
C LYS A 95 -0.97 -6.79 5.25
N GLN A 96 -0.48 -5.63 5.69
CA GLN A 96 -1.27 -4.71 6.52
C GLN A 96 -2.47 -4.16 5.75
N ALA A 97 -2.30 -3.78 4.48
CA ALA A 97 -3.42 -3.34 3.64
C ALA A 97 -4.48 -4.43 3.48
N ALA A 98 -4.09 -5.69 3.26
CA ALA A 98 -5.00 -6.83 3.20
C ALA A 98 -5.75 -7.07 4.52
N ILE A 99 -5.07 -6.93 5.67
CA ILE A 99 -5.72 -6.99 6.99
C ILE A 99 -6.73 -5.86 7.17
N ASN A 100 -6.44 -4.65 6.67
CA ASN A 100 -7.37 -3.52 6.72
C ASN A 100 -8.63 -3.79 5.90
N VAL A 101 -8.53 -4.45 4.74
CA VAL A 101 -9.70 -4.91 3.97
C VAL A 101 -10.56 -5.86 4.81
N ASN A 102 -9.97 -6.87 5.44
CA ASN A 102 -10.70 -7.80 6.31
C ASN A 102 -11.35 -7.07 7.50
N LYS A 103 -10.64 -6.11 8.11
CA LYS A 103 -11.20 -5.27 9.18
C LYS A 103 -12.41 -4.47 8.70
N ALA A 104 -12.34 -3.86 7.52
CA ALA A 104 -13.46 -3.13 6.93
C ALA A 104 -14.65 -4.05 6.62
N LEU A 105 -14.39 -5.27 6.11
CA LEU A 105 -15.41 -6.31 5.91
C LEU A 105 -16.10 -6.70 7.23
N TYR A 106 -15.32 -6.92 8.30
CA TYR A 106 -15.91 -7.25 9.61
C TYR A 106 -16.76 -6.10 10.14
N GLN A 107 -16.34 -4.85 9.96
CA GLN A 107 -17.13 -3.68 10.34
C GLN A 107 -18.42 -3.58 9.54
N ALA A 108 -18.40 -3.85 8.23
CA ALA A 108 -19.59 -3.91 7.39
C ALA A 108 -20.57 -5.00 7.87
N ASN A 109 -20.06 -6.18 8.22
CA ASN A 109 -20.87 -7.28 8.76
C ASN A 109 -21.44 -6.98 10.15
N ILE A 110 -20.69 -6.31 11.03
CA ILE A 110 -21.16 -5.86 12.36
C ILE A 110 -22.35 -4.91 12.19
N LEU A 111 -22.26 -3.94 11.28
CA LEU A 111 -23.40 -3.04 11.04
C LEU A 111 -24.53 -3.72 10.29
N GLY A 112 -24.23 -4.65 9.39
CA GLY A 112 -25.23 -5.51 8.72
C GLY A 112 -26.00 -6.40 9.72
N ALA A 113 -25.37 -6.82 10.81
CA ALA A 113 -26.02 -7.61 11.86
C ALA A 113 -27.15 -6.85 12.57
N ASN A 114 -27.18 -5.52 12.51
CA ASN A 114 -28.30 -4.74 13.05
C ASN A 114 -29.60 -4.85 12.21
N LEU A 115 -29.53 -5.47 11.03
CA LEU A 115 -30.68 -5.71 10.16
C LEU A 115 -31.40 -7.03 10.49
N VAL A 116 -30.88 -7.83 11.41
CA VAL A 116 -31.45 -9.08 11.87
C VAL A 116 -31.71 -9.03 13.37
N PRO A 117 -32.60 -9.89 13.93
CA PRO A 117 -32.85 -9.94 15.35
C PRO A 117 -31.59 -10.26 16.17
N ALA A 118 -31.38 -9.50 17.25
CA ALA A 118 -30.31 -9.72 18.19
C ALA A 118 -30.79 -10.55 19.37
N TYR A 119 -29.98 -11.51 19.80
CA TYR A 119 -30.25 -12.37 20.97
C TYR A 119 -29.32 -12.01 22.11
N ASN A 120 -29.85 -11.96 23.31
CA ASN A 120 -29.06 -11.76 24.50
C ASN A 120 -29.49 -12.75 25.59
N ALA A 121 -28.52 -13.26 26.35
CA ALA A 121 -28.78 -14.06 27.52
C ALA A 121 -28.03 -13.46 28.71
N SER A 122 -28.71 -13.36 29.83
CA SER A 122 -28.11 -12.86 31.10
C SER A 122 -28.52 -13.70 32.26
N LEU A 123 -27.58 -13.88 33.20
CA LEU A 123 -27.78 -14.50 34.49
C LEU A 123 -27.33 -13.48 35.53
N GLY A 124 -28.16 -13.25 36.54
CA GLY A 124 -27.89 -12.32 37.63
C GLY A 124 -28.09 -12.93 38.99
N ALA A 125 -27.24 -12.61 39.94
CA ALA A 125 -27.42 -12.88 41.36
C ALA A 125 -27.13 -11.58 42.10
N ASN A 126 -28.13 -11.09 42.84
CA ASN A 126 -28.01 -9.90 43.64
C ASN A 126 -28.20 -10.27 45.10
N ALA A 127 -27.37 -9.73 45.98
CA ALA A 127 -27.53 -9.79 47.43
C ALA A 127 -27.50 -8.36 47.96
N SER A 128 -28.49 -8.01 48.77
CA SER A 128 -28.52 -6.70 49.41
C SER A 128 -28.86 -6.86 50.89
N ARG A 129 -28.35 -5.95 51.71
CA ARG A 129 -28.64 -5.84 53.13
C ARG A 129 -29.11 -4.43 53.42
N ASN A 130 -30.31 -4.32 53.96
CA ASN A 130 -30.80 -3.06 54.47
C ASN A 130 -30.08 -2.77 55.83
N LEU A 131 -29.37 -1.67 55.94
CA LEU A 131 -28.56 -1.36 57.11
C LEU A 131 -29.41 -0.90 58.30
N ASP A 132 -30.61 -0.35 58.03
CA ASP A 132 -31.53 0.10 59.09
C ASP A 132 -32.32 -1.07 59.69
N THR A 133 -32.93 -1.87 58.80
CA THR A 133 -33.77 -3.01 59.26
C THR A 133 -32.97 -4.30 59.44
N ARG A 134 -31.67 -4.30 59.03
CA ARG A 134 -30.79 -5.50 59.02
C ARG A 134 -31.34 -6.70 58.21
N ALA A 135 -32.34 -6.45 57.35
CA ALA A 135 -32.91 -7.50 56.52
C ALA A 135 -31.96 -7.80 55.33
N ASN A 136 -31.74 -9.09 55.09
CA ASN A 136 -31.00 -9.56 53.89
C ASN A 136 -32.02 -9.94 52.81
N SER A 137 -31.72 -9.56 51.58
CA SER A 137 -32.48 -9.94 50.40
C SER A 137 -31.55 -10.56 49.37
N HIS A 138 -31.96 -11.65 48.76
CA HIS A 138 -31.27 -12.33 47.69
C HIS A 138 -32.21 -12.44 46.50
N SER A 139 -31.70 -12.16 45.27
CA SER A 139 -32.47 -12.43 44.06
C SER A 139 -31.59 -13.06 43.03
N TYR A 140 -32.13 -14.07 42.39
CA TYR A 140 -31.52 -14.78 41.26
C TYR A 140 -32.39 -14.58 40.04
N SER A 141 -31.80 -14.18 38.92
CA SER A 141 -32.55 -13.94 37.70
C SER A 141 -31.86 -14.56 36.49
N SER A 142 -32.64 -15.04 35.55
CA SER A 142 -32.15 -15.40 34.23
C SER A 142 -33.06 -14.77 33.19
N GLN A 143 -32.47 -14.35 32.07
CA GLN A 143 -33.21 -13.77 30.97
C GLN A 143 -32.61 -14.22 29.66
N LEU A 144 -33.47 -14.66 28.73
CA LEU A 144 -33.17 -14.83 27.33
C LEU A 144 -34.00 -13.80 26.57
N GLY A 145 -33.36 -12.87 25.89
CA GLY A 145 -33.99 -11.77 25.20
C GLY A 145 -33.78 -11.86 23.68
N LEU A 146 -34.78 -11.37 22.95
CA LEU A 146 -34.76 -11.12 21.52
C LEU A 146 -35.08 -9.63 21.34
N SER A 147 -34.29 -8.94 20.55
CA SER A 147 -34.53 -7.54 20.16
C SER A 147 -34.38 -7.36 18.67
N TYR A 148 -35.33 -6.67 18.05
CA TYR A 148 -35.30 -6.37 16.62
C TYR A 148 -35.89 -5.00 16.35
N GLU A 149 -35.08 -4.12 15.69
CA GLU A 149 -35.57 -2.83 15.18
C GLU A 149 -36.08 -2.99 13.75
N LEU A 150 -37.34 -2.62 13.52
CA LEU A 150 -37.93 -2.62 12.17
C LEU A 150 -37.36 -1.46 11.35
N ASP A 151 -36.58 -1.75 10.35
CA ASP A 151 -35.95 -0.72 9.47
C ASP A 151 -36.92 -0.21 8.39
N LEU A 152 -38.08 0.32 8.80
CA LEU A 152 -39.12 0.81 7.91
C LEU A 152 -38.66 1.93 7.00
N TRP A 153 -37.78 2.76 7.51
CA TRP A 153 -37.25 3.95 6.81
C TRP A 153 -35.88 3.68 6.17
N ARG A 154 -35.40 2.45 6.25
CA ARG A 154 -34.08 2.04 5.73
C ARG A 154 -32.91 2.82 6.33
N ARG A 155 -33.03 3.28 7.58
CA ARG A 155 -31.95 3.94 8.31
C ARG A 155 -30.78 3.01 8.57
N LEU A 156 -31.06 1.83 9.13
CA LEU A 156 -30.06 0.79 9.42
C LEU A 156 -29.43 0.28 8.12
N ASN A 157 -30.25 0.06 7.07
CA ASN A 157 -29.78 -0.32 5.75
C ASN A 157 -28.84 0.73 5.16
N ALA A 158 -29.12 2.04 5.29
CA ALA A 158 -28.25 3.10 4.81
C ALA A 158 -26.92 3.12 5.57
N THR A 159 -26.96 2.92 6.90
CA THR A 159 -25.74 2.83 7.74
C THR A 159 -24.87 1.64 7.35
N ALA A 160 -25.47 0.46 7.18
CA ALA A 160 -24.74 -0.74 6.73
C ALA A 160 -24.17 -0.54 5.31
N SER A 161 -24.97 0.05 4.40
CA SER A 161 -24.51 0.36 3.02
C SER A 161 -23.32 1.33 2.99
N ALA A 162 -23.30 2.34 3.88
CA ALA A 162 -22.15 3.24 4.00
C ALA A 162 -20.87 2.49 4.31
N GLN A 163 -20.93 1.51 5.21
CA GLN A 163 -19.75 0.71 5.57
C GLN A 163 -19.34 -0.27 4.49
N VAL A 164 -20.30 -0.78 3.68
CA VAL A 164 -19.98 -1.59 2.48
C VAL A 164 -19.20 -0.74 1.45
N TRP A 165 -19.57 0.51 1.25
CA TRP A 165 -18.80 1.41 0.38
C TRP A 165 -17.42 1.71 0.93
N GLU A 166 -17.24 1.87 2.24
CA GLU A 166 -15.92 2.04 2.86
C GLU A 166 -15.05 0.77 2.74
N GLN A 167 -15.65 -0.42 2.86
CA GLN A 167 -14.95 -1.68 2.60
C GLN A 167 -14.43 -1.72 1.16
N ARG A 168 -15.26 -1.37 0.17
CA ARG A 168 -14.84 -1.30 -1.24
C ARG A 168 -13.74 -0.27 -1.48
N ALA A 169 -13.79 0.88 -0.79
CA ALA A 169 -12.72 1.88 -0.84
C ALA A 169 -11.40 1.30 -0.33
N THR A 170 -11.46 0.55 0.78
CA THR A 170 -10.27 -0.09 1.37
C THR A 170 -9.68 -1.18 0.46
N GLU A 171 -10.50 -1.88 -0.33
CA GLU A 171 -10.02 -2.81 -1.37
C GLU A 171 -9.23 -2.08 -2.45
N GLN A 172 -9.66 -0.88 -2.85
CA GLN A 172 -8.92 -0.06 -3.80
C GLN A 172 -7.63 0.52 -3.19
N ASP A 173 -7.62 0.82 -1.89
CA ASP A 173 -6.37 1.19 -1.19
C ASP A 173 -5.34 0.05 -1.20
N LEU A 174 -5.79 -1.21 -1.12
CA LEU A 174 -4.92 -2.37 -1.28
C LEU A 174 -4.32 -2.41 -2.70
N ALA A 175 -5.12 -2.16 -3.74
CA ALA A 175 -4.65 -2.11 -5.12
C ALA A 175 -3.65 -0.96 -5.33
N ALA A 176 -3.89 0.23 -4.76
CA ALA A 176 -2.97 1.37 -4.79
C ALA A 176 -1.65 1.06 -4.06
N THR A 177 -1.74 0.35 -2.91
CA THR A 177 -0.56 -0.12 -2.16
C THR A 177 0.27 -1.10 -2.99
N ARG A 178 -0.37 -2.03 -3.70
CA ARG A 178 0.29 -2.96 -4.62
C ARG A 178 1.09 -2.22 -5.70
N LEU A 179 0.46 -1.25 -6.37
CA LEU A 179 1.15 -0.40 -7.37
C LEU A 179 2.37 0.32 -6.79
N THR A 180 2.23 0.84 -5.59
CA THR A 180 3.31 1.56 -4.90
C THR A 180 4.45 0.60 -4.53
N VAL A 181 4.16 -0.59 -4.02
CA VAL A 181 5.18 -1.59 -3.67
C VAL A 181 5.93 -2.03 -4.93
N VAL A 182 5.22 -2.35 -6.01
CA VAL A 182 5.83 -2.75 -7.29
C VAL A 182 6.75 -1.65 -7.84
N ASN A 183 6.29 -0.40 -7.84
CA ASN A 183 7.09 0.73 -8.29
C ASN A 183 8.36 0.91 -7.45
N ASN A 184 8.24 0.82 -6.12
CA ASN A 184 9.39 0.98 -5.22
C ASN A 184 10.41 -0.15 -5.39
N VAL A 185 9.96 -1.39 -5.66
CA VAL A 185 10.84 -2.52 -5.94
C VAL A 185 11.57 -2.32 -7.27
N ALA A 186 10.85 -1.89 -8.32
CA ALA A 186 11.46 -1.61 -9.62
C ALA A 186 12.50 -0.48 -9.52
N ASP A 187 12.19 0.60 -8.83
CA ASP A 187 13.11 1.71 -8.61
C ASP A 187 14.35 1.29 -7.82
N ALA A 188 14.17 0.56 -6.71
CA ALA A 188 15.30 0.03 -5.93
C ALA A 188 16.17 -0.94 -6.75
N TYR A 189 15.56 -1.76 -7.61
CA TYR A 189 16.28 -2.61 -8.55
C TYR A 189 17.13 -1.79 -9.53
N PHE A 190 16.54 -0.77 -10.18
CA PHE A 190 17.25 0.11 -11.11
C PHE A 190 18.37 0.88 -10.42
N GLN A 191 18.16 1.31 -9.17
CA GLN A 191 19.17 2.01 -8.39
C GLN A 191 20.37 1.12 -8.09
N VAL A 192 20.15 -0.13 -7.67
CA VAL A 192 21.25 -1.10 -7.43
C VAL A 192 21.98 -1.41 -8.73
N ALA A 193 21.25 -1.64 -9.84
CA ALA A 193 21.81 -1.87 -11.16
C ALA A 193 22.69 -0.70 -11.63
N TYR A 194 22.20 0.53 -11.48
CA TYR A 194 22.97 1.74 -11.75
C TYR A 194 24.26 1.79 -10.94
N LEU A 195 24.18 1.53 -9.62
CA LEU A 195 25.35 1.57 -8.73
C LEU A 195 26.38 0.48 -9.06
N ASN A 196 25.96 -0.70 -9.53
CA ASN A 196 26.86 -1.72 -10.03
C ASN A 196 27.68 -1.24 -11.24
N GLU A 197 27.00 -0.59 -12.21
CA GLU A 197 27.69 -0.04 -13.40
C GLU A 197 28.60 1.15 -13.01
N ALA A 198 28.13 2.01 -12.11
CA ALA A 198 28.91 3.15 -11.60
C ALA A 198 30.17 2.72 -10.83
N ILE A 199 30.08 1.66 -10.01
CA ILE A 199 31.23 1.08 -9.31
C ILE A 199 32.25 0.52 -10.31
N LYS A 200 31.82 -0.22 -11.33
CA LYS A 200 32.72 -0.73 -12.38
C LYS A 200 33.44 0.42 -13.10
N LEU A 201 32.73 1.50 -13.42
CA LEU A 201 33.32 2.70 -14.01
C LEU A 201 34.34 3.37 -13.08
N ALA A 202 34.03 3.48 -11.79
CA ALA A 202 34.92 4.06 -10.78
C ALA A 202 36.18 3.18 -10.57
N GLU A 203 36.07 1.86 -10.58
CA GLU A 203 37.19 0.93 -10.51
C GLU A 203 38.13 1.07 -11.72
N GLN A 204 37.57 1.24 -12.92
CA GLN A 204 38.36 1.55 -14.12
C GLN A 204 39.07 2.90 -13.97
N SER A 205 38.41 3.92 -13.43
CA SER A 205 38.98 5.23 -13.15
C SER A 205 40.17 5.13 -12.19
N VAL A 206 40.00 4.43 -11.06
CA VAL A 206 41.07 4.18 -10.10
C VAL A 206 42.27 3.49 -10.77
N GLY A 207 42.03 2.45 -11.59
CA GLY A 207 43.09 1.76 -12.32
C GLY A 207 43.87 2.69 -13.28
N HIS A 208 43.15 3.57 -13.99
CA HIS A 208 43.82 4.56 -14.86
C HIS A 208 44.66 5.58 -14.07
N TYR A 209 44.14 6.10 -12.96
CA TYR A 209 44.94 7.05 -12.14
C TYR A 209 46.13 6.38 -11.47
N GLN A 210 46.07 5.09 -11.11
CA GLN A 210 47.23 4.32 -10.64
C GLN A 210 48.31 4.24 -11.70
N GLN A 211 47.93 3.94 -12.97
CA GLN A 211 48.87 3.91 -14.09
C GLN A 211 49.51 5.29 -14.34
N ILE A 212 48.70 6.36 -14.29
CA ILE A 212 49.21 7.74 -14.44
C ILE A 212 50.20 8.08 -13.34
N LEU A 213 49.94 7.74 -12.08
CA LEU A 213 50.83 7.96 -10.96
C LEU A 213 52.16 7.21 -11.14
N GLN A 214 52.12 5.96 -11.62
CA GLN A 214 53.33 5.20 -11.93
C GLN A 214 54.18 5.88 -13.05
N ILE A 215 53.54 6.39 -14.09
CA ILE A 215 54.20 7.14 -15.18
C ILE A 215 54.81 8.43 -14.64
N ALA A 216 54.09 9.20 -13.83
CA ALA A 216 54.59 10.43 -13.21
C ALA A 216 55.81 10.16 -12.30
N HIS A 217 55.77 9.13 -11.44
CA HIS A 217 56.91 8.70 -10.64
C HIS A 217 58.11 8.30 -11.48
N SER A 218 57.90 7.55 -12.59
CA SER A 218 58.98 7.14 -13.49
C SER A 218 59.65 8.36 -14.17
N LYS A 219 58.85 9.29 -14.71
CA LYS A 219 59.37 10.52 -15.32
C LYS A 219 60.17 11.38 -14.31
N TYR A 220 59.62 11.55 -13.11
CA TYR A 220 60.30 12.31 -12.03
C TYR A 220 61.65 11.69 -11.66
N ARG A 221 61.71 10.37 -11.41
CA ARG A 221 62.99 9.67 -11.10
C ARG A 221 64.04 9.80 -12.21
N HIS A 222 63.64 9.94 -13.45
CA HIS A 222 64.55 10.14 -14.57
C HIS A 222 64.76 11.63 -14.94
N GLY A 223 64.36 12.56 -14.04
CA GLY A 223 64.55 14.00 -14.22
C GLY A 223 63.78 14.61 -15.39
N ARG A 224 62.69 13.92 -15.86
CA ARG A 224 61.93 14.34 -17.03
C ARG A 224 60.63 15.08 -16.70
N SER A 225 60.29 15.21 -15.40
CA SER A 225 59.15 15.98 -14.88
C SER A 225 59.40 16.56 -13.51
N ALA A 226 58.63 17.57 -13.12
CA ALA A 226 58.70 18.17 -11.78
C ALA A 226 57.88 17.32 -10.77
N SER A 227 58.19 17.44 -9.47
CA SER A 227 57.52 16.76 -8.37
C SER A 227 56.01 17.05 -8.30
N ILE A 228 55.60 18.23 -8.79
CA ILE A 228 54.22 18.65 -8.80
C ILE A 228 53.33 17.70 -9.63
N GLU A 229 53.84 17.08 -10.73
CA GLU A 229 53.10 16.11 -11.51
C GLU A 229 52.76 14.85 -10.71
N VAL A 230 53.69 14.40 -9.85
CA VAL A 230 53.46 13.26 -8.94
C VAL A 230 52.37 13.60 -7.95
N THR A 231 52.44 14.77 -7.31
CA THR A 231 51.41 15.24 -6.34
C THR A 231 50.03 15.36 -6.99
N GLN A 232 49.94 15.91 -8.20
CA GLN A 232 48.67 16.02 -8.94
C GLN A 232 48.07 14.66 -9.30
N ALA A 233 48.92 13.71 -9.73
CA ALA A 233 48.49 12.35 -10.03
C ALA A 233 48.00 11.62 -8.76
N GLU A 234 48.68 11.78 -7.64
CA GLU A 234 48.30 11.21 -6.35
C GLU A 234 46.97 11.78 -5.82
N GLN A 235 46.78 13.11 -5.90
CA GLN A 235 45.52 13.78 -5.57
C GLN A 235 44.34 13.24 -6.40
N SER A 236 44.55 13.05 -7.71
CA SER A 236 43.53 12.50 -8.59
C SER A 236 43.18 11.05 -8.25
N LEU A 237 44.19 10.23 -7.91
CA LEU A 237 43.99 8.85 -7.46
C LEU A 237 43.19 8.79 -6.16
N LEU A 238 43.55 9.57 -5.16
CA LEU A 238 42.85 9.62 -3.87
C LEU A 238 41.40 10.08 -4.04
N SER A 239 41.17 11.07 -4.90
CA SER A 239 39.81 11.52 -5.23
C SER A 239 38.97 10.41 -5.87
N ALA A 240 39.53 9.65 -6.82
CA ALA A 240 38.85 8.53 -7.46
C ALA A 240 38.56 7.39 -6.47
N GLN A 241 39.51 7.09 -5.57
CA GLN A 241 39.30 6.10 -4.50
C GLN A 241 38.18 6.49 -3.53
N ASN A 242 38.12 7.76 -3.12
CA ASN A 242 37.05 8.27 -2.27
C ASN A 242 35.69 8.19 -2.99
N SER A 243 35.64 8.50 -4.28
CA SER A 243 34.41 8.35 -5.07
C SER A 243 33.96 6.89 -5.15
N LEU A 244 34.88 5.95 -5.33
CA LEU A 244 34.59 4.51 -5.32
C LEU A 244 34.03 4.05 -3.96
N LEU A 245 34.61 4.51 -2.85
CA LEU A 245 34.10 4.19 -1.51
C LEU A 245 32.68 4.71 -1.30
N SER A 246 32.40 5.94 -1.72
CA SER A 246 31.05 6.54 -1.65
C SER A 246 30.03 5.76 -2.46
N LEU A 247 30.38 5.30 -3.67
CA LEU A 247 29.49 4.49 -4.51
C LEU A 247 29.21 3.11 -3.89
N ARG A 248 30.22 2.47 -3.30
CA ARG A 248 30.04 1.20 -2.58
C ARG A 248 29.10 1.35 -1.40
N GLN A 249 29.26 2.41 -0.58
CA GLN A 249 28.35 2.71 0.52
C GLN A 249 26.93 2.98 0.03
N SER A 250 26.78 3.71 -1.07
CA SER A 250 25.47 3.97 -1.69
C SER A 250 24.79 2.67 -2.16
N ARG A 251 25.57 1.71 -2.69
CA ARG A 251 25.06 0.40 -3.08
C ARG A 251 24.55 -0.40 -1.89
N GLU A 252 25.30 -0.44 -0.79
CA GLU A 252 24.88 -1.11 0.44
C GLU A 252 23.55 -0.52 0.97
N ASN A 253 23.42 0.81 0.94
CA ASN A 253 22.16 1.47 1.35
C ASN A 253 21.00 1.14 0.41
N ALA A 254 21.21 1.09 -0.90
CA ALA A 254 20.20 0.71 -1.87
C ALA A 254 19.79 -0.77 -1.72
N GLU A 255 20.76 -1.67 -1.48
CA GLU A 255 20.49 -3.07 -1.18
C GLU A 255 19.68 -3.23 0.13
N ALA A 256 20.00 -2.46 1.18
CA ALA A 256 19.24 -2.46 2.42
C ALA A 256 17.79 -2.01 2.20
N THR A 257 17.58 -0.98 1.37
CA THR A 257 16.25 -0.52 0.98
C THR A 257 15.46 -1.62 0.27
N LEU A 258 16.09 -2.30 -0.70
CA LEU A 258 15.47 -3.44 -1.41
C LEU A 258 15.14 -4.59 -0.44
N ARG A 259 16.05 -4.93 0.48
CA ARG A 259 15.80 -5.95 1.53
C ARG A 259 14.59 -5.61 2.39
N ASN A 260 14.43 -4.34 2.77
CA ASN A 260 13.26 -3.88 3.53
C ASN A 260 11.96 -4.06 2.72
N LEU A 261 11.96 -3.75 1.43
CA LEU A 261 10.80 -3.95 0.56
C LEU A 261 10.43 -5.44 0.42
N LEU A 262 11.43 -6.32 0.40
CA LEU A 262 11.27 -7.78 0.35
C LEU A 262 11.00 -8.41 1.72
N ASN A 263 11.01 -7.64 2.81
CA ASN A 263 10.91 -8.10 4.20
C ASN A 263 11.98 -9.17 4.55
N LEU A 264 13.23 -8.94 4.13
CA LEU A 264 14.36 -9.82 4.39
C LEU A 264 15.22 -9.29 5.53
N ARG A 265 15.57 -10.16 6.47
CA ARG A 265 16.51 -9.85 7.55
C ARG A 265 17.95 -9.82 7.03
N PRO A 266 18.87 -9.12 7.72
CA PRO A 266 20.31 -9.22 7.40
C PRO A 266 20.77 -10.69 7.35
N GLY A 267 21.52 -11.06 6.30
CA GLY A 267 22.02 -12.43 6.09
C GLY A 267 21.07 -13.38 5.35
N GLN A 268 19.77 -13.04 5.20
CA GLN A 268 18.89 -13.82 4.34
C GLN A 268 19.22 -13.58 2.86
N GLN A 269 19.16 -14.62 2.05
CA GLN A 269 19.40 -14.52 0.60
C GLN A 269 18.18 -13.93 -0.12
N MET A 270 18.43 -13.07 -1.11
CA MET A 270 17.43 -12.66 -2.09
C MET A 270 17.25 -13.74 -3.16
N ALA A 271 16.11 -13.74 -3.83
CA ALA A 271 15.86 -14.65 -4.96
C ALA A 271 16.90 -14.50 -6.07
N VAL A 272 17.40 -13.28 -6.23
CA VAL A 272 18.44 -12.91 -7.21
C VAL A 272 19.55 -12.15 -6.51
N GLN A 273 20.81 -12.39 -6.90
CA GLN A 273 21.96 -11.72 -6.31
C GLN A 273 22.05 -10.26 -6.80
N PRO A 274 22.20 -9.26 -5.89
CA PRO A 274 22.26 -7.85 -6.28
C PRO A 274 23.42 -7.51 -7.24
N ALA A 275 24.51 -8.27 -7.18
CA ALA A 275 25.66 -8.09 -8.06
C ALA A 275 25.33 -8.35 -9.55
N ASP A 276 24.29 -9.12 -9.84
CA ASP A 276 23.88 -9.49 -11.19
C ASP A 276 22.91 -8.48 -11.83
N PHE A 277 22.48 -7.46 -11.08
CA PHE A 277 21.53 -6.48 -11.60
C PHE A 277 22.18 -5.60 -12.66
N SER A 278 21.44 -5.35 -13.73
CA SER A 278 21.84 -4.50 -14.85
C SER A 278 20.70 -3.58 -15.26
N LEU A 279 21.04 -2.37 -15.75
CA LEU A 279 20.03 -1.43 -16.24
C LEU A 279 19.41 -1.96 -17.54
N PRO A 280 18.10 -2.16 -17.56
CA PRO A 280 17.41 -2.52 -18.80
C PRO A 280 17.39 -1.38 -19.81
N GLU A 281 16.93 -1.66 -21.03
CA GLU A 281 16.62 -0.62 -21.99
C GLU A 281 15.22 -0.05 -21.70
N GLY A 282 15.14 1.27 -21.47
CA GLY A 282 13.90 2.02 -21.30
C GLY A 282 13.41 2.61 -22.62
N GLY A 283 12.34 3.41 -22.51
CA GLY A 283 11.88 4.22 -23.64
C GLY A 283 10.62 3.69 -24.33
N LYS A 284 9.81 2.90 -23.63
CA LYS A 284 8.62 2.22 -24.18
C LYS A 284 7.28 2.88 -23.78
N VAL A 285 7.31 4.09 -23.21
CA VAL A 285 6.09 4.82 -22.82
C VAL A 285 5.36 5.33 -24.04
N ASP A 286 4.09 4.99 -24.19
CA ASP A 286 3.19 5.64 -25.13
C ASP A 286 2.73 6.99 -24.56
N LEU A 287 3.09 8.08 -25.23
CA LEU A 287 2.77 9.45 -24.82
C LEU A 287 1.36 9.91 -25.27
N ASN A 288 0.65 9.08 -26.02
CA ASN A 288 -0.67 9.42 -26.59
C ASN A 288 -1.84 8.81 -25.82
N VAL A 289 -1.61 8.29 -24.61
CA VAL A 289 -2.67 7.68 -23.79
C VAL A 289 -3.66 8.73 -23.33
N PRO A 290 -4.99 8.54 -23.56
CA PRO A 290 -6.00 9.51 -23.19
C PRO A 290 -6.12 9.69 -21.68
N VAL A 291 -6.43 10.92 -21.25
CA VAL A 291 -6.65 11.25 -19.83
C VAL A 291 -7.83 10.46 -19.21
N SER A 292 -8.79 10.01 -20.06
CA SER A 292 -9.91 9.17 -19.60
C SER A 292 -9.49 7.85 -18.94
N THR A 293 -8.27 7.35 -19.23
CA THR A 293 -7.72 6.15 -18.59
C THR A 293 -7.46 6.33 -17.09
N LEU A 294 -7.40 7.57 -16.60
CA LEU A 294 -7.25 7.89 -15.17
C LEU A 294 -8.43 7.37 -14.32
N SER A 295 -9.61 7.17 -14.92
CA SER A 295 -10.76 6.58 -14.21
C SER A 295 -10.48 5.17 -13.67
N ALA A 296 -9.47 4.48 -14.19
CA ALA A 296 -9.03 3.16 -13.72
C ALA A 296 -8.06 3.23 -12.51
N ARG A 297 -7.68 4.42 -12.06
CA ARG A 297 -6.77 4.57 -10.91
C ARG A 297 -7.46 4.13 -9.61
N PRO A 298 -6.82 3.22 -8.84
CA PRO A 298 -7.42 2.72 -7.60
C PRO A 298 -7.65 3.81 -6.55
N ASP A 299 -6.78 4.82 -6.46
CA ASP A 299 -6.93 5.93 -5.51
C ASP A 299 -8.14 6.82 -5.84
N LEU A 300 -8.44 7.05 -7.12
CA LEU A 300 -9.64 7.79 -7.55
C LEU A 300 -10.91 6.98 -7.30
N ILE A 301 -10.88 5.67 -7.58
CA ILE A 301 -12.01 4.77 -7.30
C ILE A 301 -12.26 4.70 -5.79
N ALA A 302 -11.21 4.63 -4.96
CA ALA A 302 -11.34 4.67 -3.51
C ALA A 302 -11.97 5.97 -3.02
N ALA A 303 -11.57 7.11 -3.58
CA ALA A 303 -12.14 8.41 -3.23
C ALA A 303 -13.63 8.53 -3.63
N ASP A 304 -14.02 7.99 -4.80
CA ASP A 304 -15.43 7.92 -5.20
C ASP A 304 -16.24 7.03 -4.25
N TYR A 305 -15.73 5.84 -3.90
CA TYR A 305 -16.41 4.96 -2.94
C TYR A 305 -16.58 5.60 -1.56
N ARG A 306 -15.61 6.39 -1.09
CA ARG A 306 -15.74 7.19 0.14
C ARG A 306 -16.77 8.29 0.02
N LEU A 307 -16.90 8.90 -1.15
CA LEU A 307 -17.97 9.86 -1.43
C LEU A 307 -19.34 9.17 -1.36
N GLN A 308 -19.49 7.96 -1.92
CA GLN A 308 -20.72 7.17 -1.82
C GLN A 308 -21.00 6.75 -0.37
N SER A 309 -19.99 6.39 0.40
CA SER A 309 -20.11 6.10 1.84
C SER A 309 -20.64 7.30 2.62
N ALA A 310 -20.07 8.48 2.40
CA ALA A 310 -20.51 9.73 3.03
C ALA A 310 -21.96 10.09 2.65
N LEU A 311 -22.35 9.90 1.38
CA LEU A 311 -23.74 10.09 0.93
C LEU A 311 -24.70 9.15 1.66
N LYS A 312 -24.34 7.87 1.81
CA LYS A 312 -25.17 6.89 2.55
C LYS A 312 -25.26 7.23 4.03
N SER A 313 -24.18 7.70 4.64
CA SER A 313 -24.16 8.18 6.02
C SER A 313 -25.06 9.39 6.21
N GLN A 314 -25.01 10.36 5.32
CA GLN A 314 -25.91 11.53 5.31
C GLN A 314 -27.38 11.10 5.18
N GLN A 315 -27.69 10.16 4.25
CA GLN A 315 -29.04 9.60 4.09
C GLN A 315 -29.51 8.88 5.37
N ALA A 316 -28.62 8.14 6.04
CA ALA A 316 -28.94 7.49 7.33
C ALA A 316 -29.27 8.54 8.40
N GLN A 317 -28.51 9.63 8.44
CA GLN A 317 -28.74 10.73 9.38
C GLN A 317 -30.09 11.42 9.13
N TYR A 318 -30.47 11.76 7.89
CA TYR A 318 -31.78 12.31 7.58
C TYR A 318 -32.93 11.36 7.96
N ARG A 319 -32.72 10.06 7.81
CA ARG A 319 -33.70 9.04 8.21
C ARG A 319 -33.81 8.87 9.71
N SER A 320 -32.86 9.38 10.49
CA SER A 320 -32.92 9.38 11.95
C SER A 320 -34.00 10.31 12.56
N TRP A 321 -34.64 11.15 11.76
CA TRP A 321 -35.79 11.94 12.17
C TRP A 321 -37.06 11.12 12.31
N TYR A 322 -37.16 10.01 11.59
CA TYR A 322 -38.35 9.17 11.61
C TYR A 322 -38.43 8.31 12.87
N PRO A 323 -39.68 8.00 13.33
CA PRO A 323 -39.87 7.11 14.47
C PRO A 323 -39.21 5.73 14.24
N SER A 324 -38.56 5.17 15.25
CA SER A 324 -38.09 3.80 15.22
C SER A 324 -38.98 2.89 16.06
N ILE A 325 -39.24 1.69 15.54
CA ILE A 325 -40.06 0.67 16.17
C ILE A 325 -39.16 -0.52 16.49
N SER A 326 -39.07 -0.86 17.79
CA SER A 326 -38.33 -2.02 18.25
C SER A 326 -39.29 -3.06 18.85
N LEU A 327 -39.14 -4.29 18.42
CA LEU A 327 -39.82 -5.47 18.94
C LEU A 327 -38.87 -6.16 19.91
N ASN A 328 -39.36 -6.41 21.14
CA ASN A 328 -38.60 -7.14 22.12
C ASN A 328 -39.45 -8.30 22.65
N ALA A 329 -38.82 -9.45 22.82
CA ALA A 329 -39.38 -10.60 23.53
C ALA A 329 -38.37 -11.09 24.56
N ALA A 330 -38.84 -11.46 25.73
CA ALA A 330 -37.96 -11.98 26.76
C ALA A 330 -38.61 -13.15 27.50
N LEU A 331 -37.84 -14.19 27.66
CA LEU A 331 -38.15 -15.27 28.60
C LEU A 331 -37.29 -15.05 29.83
N SER A 332 -37.91 -14.75 30.97
CA SER A 332 -37.21 -14.42 32.23
C SER A 332 -37.70 -15.24 33.39
N THR A 333 -36.84 -15.49 34.35
CA THR A 333 -37.19 -16.04 35.65
C THR A 333 -36.56 -15.17 36.74
N SER A 334 -37.23 -15.06 37.86
CA SER A 334 -36.69 -14.42 39.09
C SER A 334 -37.13 -15.18 40.31
N SER A 335 -36.21 -15.43 41.25
CA SER A 335 -36.49 -16.14 42.47
C SER A 335 -35.56 -15.68 43.61
N GLU A 336 -36.08 -15.71 44.85
CA GLU A 336 -35.26 -15.45 46.04
C GLU A 336 -34.38 -16.66 46.44
N HIS A 337 -34.61 -17.84 45.84
CA HIS A 337 -33.90 -19.08 46.16
C HIS A 337 -33.16 -19.60 44.91
N SER A 338 -31.90 -19.93 45.07
CA SER A 338 -31.06 -20.43 43.97
C SER A 338 -31.55 -21.73 43.33
N ARG A 339 -32.25 -22.59 44.09
CA ARG A 339 -32.83 -23.85 43.58
C ARG A 339 -34.01 -23.65 42.63
N ASN A 340 -34.67 -22.46 42.66
CA ASN A 340 -35.81 -22.11 41.81
C ASN A 340 -35.47 -21.24 40.64
N PHE A 341 -34.19 -21.16 40.27
CA PHE A 341 -33.65 -20.28 39.25
C PHE A 341 -34.35 -20.40 37.87
N PHE A 342 -34.93 -21.55 37.57
CA PHE A 342 -35.66 -21.84 36.34
C PHE A 342 -37.12 -22.25 36.50
N ASN A 343 -37.68 -22.15 37.70
CA ASN A 343 -38.99 -22.80 38.01
C ASN A 343 -40.21 -21.99 37.58
N VAL A 344 -40.10 -20.70 37.33
CA VAL A 344 -41.25 -19.87 36.94
C VAL A 344 -40.85 -18.98 35.75
N PRO A 345 -40.85 -19.51 34.53
CA PRO A 345 -40.57 -18.72 33.37
C PRO A 345 -41.72 -17.75 33.03
N ILE A 346 -41.38 -16.49 32.85
CA ILE A 346 -42.31 -15.46 32.40
C ILE A 346 -41.92 -15.10 30.95
N LEU A 347 -42.83 -15.32 30.02
CA LEU A 347 -42.68 -14.84 28.65
C LEU A 347 -43.33 -13.45 28.53
N GLY A 348 -42.51 -12.46 28.25
CA GLY A 348 -42.95 -11.09 28.02
C GLY A 348 -42.61 -10.64 26.57
N GLY A 349 -43.46 -9.81 26.05
CA GLY A 349 -43.20 -9.14 24.78
C GLY A 349 -43.52 -7.65 24.88
N SER A 350 -42.75 -6.82 24.21
CA SER A 350 -43.00 -5.37 24.14
C SER A 350 -42.72 -4.82 22.75
N VAL A 351 -43.48 -3.80 22.38
CA VAL A 351 -43.25 -2.96 21.21
C VAL A 351 -42.87 -1.58 21.77
N SER A 352 -41.69 -1.11 21.40
CA SER A 352 -41.20 0.21 21.80
C SER A 352 -41.19 1.13 20.58
N LEU A 353 -41.83 2.31 20.74
CA LEU A 353 -41.82 3.37 19.74
C LEU A 353 -40.95 4.52 20.26
N ASN A 354 -39.85 4.79 19.56
CA ASN A 354 -39.02 5.96 19.84
C ASN A 354 -39.34 7.09 18.85
N LEU A 355 -39.48 8.33 19.37
CA LEU A 355 -39.87 9.52 18.59
C LEU A 355 -38.69 10.53 18.57
N PRO A 356 -37.67 10.35 17.73
CA PRO A 356 -36.44 11.15 17.75
C PRO A 356 -36.69 12.62 17.43
N PHE A 357 -37.69 12.95 16.61
CA PHE A 357 -38.01 14.31 16.19
C PHE A 357 -38.38 15.24 17.36
N LEU A 358 -38.72 14.70 18.54
CA LEU A 358 -38.90 15.50 19.75
C LEU A 358 -37.59 16.13 20.23
N ASN A 359 -36.45 15.54 19.90
CA ASN A 359 -35.12 16.09 20.16
C ASN A 359 -34.56 16.83 18.94
N ARG A 360 -35.37 17.71 18.36
CA ARG A 360 -35.07 18.41 17.11
C ARG A 360 -33.76 19.25 17.16
N HIS A 361 -33.38 19.76 18.33
CA HIS A 361 -32.16 20.53 18.47
C HIS A 361 -30.91 19.70 18.15
N THR A 362 -30.80 18.52 18.74
CA THR A 362 -29.68 17.61 18.50
C THR A 362 -29.68 17.10 17.06
N LEU A 363 -30.84 16.70 16.53
CA LEU A 363 -30.96 16.19 15.16
C LEU A 363 -30.53 17.24 14.14
N ARG A 364 -30.93 18.50 14.30
CA ARG A 364 -30.58 19.59 13.42
C ARG A 364 -29.06 19.80 13.31
N TRP A 365 -28.33 19.69 14.42
CA TRP A 365 -26.87 19.81 14.40
C TRP A 365 -26.17 18.57 13.84
N ARG A 366 -26.75 17.39 14.06
CA ARG A 366 -26.27 16.15 13.42
C ARG A 366 -26.44 16.18 11.92
N ASP A 367 -27.56 16.72 11.43
CA ASP A 367 -27.76 16.90 9.98
C ASP A 367 -26.72 17.83 9.38
N ARG A 368 -26.48 18.97 10.04
CA ARG A 368 -25.44 19.93 9.60
C ARG A 368 -24.05 19.31 9.61
N SER A 369 -23.75 18.49 10.61
CA SER A 369 -22.49 17.72 10.64
C SER A 369 -22.41 16.75 9.46
N ALA A 370 -23.45 15.99 9.20
CA ALA A 370 -23.48 15.02 8.10
C ALA A 370 -23.43 15.68 6.71
N GLU A 371 -24.05 16.89 6.56
CA GLU A 371 -23.90 17.71 5.37
C GLU A 371 -22.44 18.14 5.16
N ALA A 372 -21.79 18.62 6.23
CA ALA A 372 -20.39 19.03 6.19
C ALA A 372 -19.44 17.86 5.90
N ASP A 373 -19.71 16.66 6.45
CA ASP A 373 -18.95 15.45 6.18
C ASP A 373 -19.06 15.02 4.70
N PHE A 374 -20.25 15.14 4.12
CA PHE A 374 -20.47 14.87 2.69
C PHE A 374 -19.73 15.89 1.80
N GLU A 375 -19.81 17.20 2.11
CA GLU A 375 -19.06 18.22 1.37
C GLU A 375 -17.54 18.03 1.50
N ASN A 376 -17.05 17.63 2.67
CA ASN A 376 -15.63 17.27 2.85
C ASN A 376 -15.23 16.07 1.98
N ALA A 377 -16.07 15.04 1.88
CA ALA A 377 -15.80 13.87 1.02
C ALA A 377 -15.78 14.28 -0.47
N LYS A 378 -16.65 15.19 -0.89
CA LYS A 378 -16.68 15.74 -2.25
C LYS A 378 -15.39 16.52 -2.56
N LEU A 379 -14.98 17.40 -1.67
CA LEU A 379 -13.71 18.14 -1.82
C LEU A 379 -12.49 17.22 -1.81
N ALA A 380 -12.53 16.14 -1.03
CA ALA A 380 -11.47 15.12 -1.03
C ALA A 380 -11.37 14.41 -2.38
N PHE A 381 -12.51 14.08 -3.01
CA PHE A 381 -12.55 13.50 -4.36
C PHE A 381 -12.00 14.48 -5.41
N GLU A 382 -12.45 15.75 -5.38
CA GLU A 382 -11.95 16.80 -6.30
C GLU A 382 -10.44 17.00 -6.15
N LYS A 383 -9.93 16.99 -4.91
CA LYS A 383 -8.50 17.08 -4.62
C LYS A 383 -7.74 15.86 -5.18
N ALA A 384 -8.27 14.66 -4.98
CA ALA A 384 -7.65 13.43 -5.51
C ALA A 384 -7.57 13.48 -7.03
N LEU A 385 -8.64 13.89 -7.71
CA LEU A 385 -8.70 14.04 -9.16
C LEU A 385 -7.66 15.07 -9.66
N THR A 386 -7.63 16.25 -9.05
CA THR A 386 -6.67 17.32 -9.42
C THR A 386 -5.22 16.86 -9.20
N THR A 387 -4.97 16.15 -8.08
CA THR A 387 -3.64 15.61 -7.78
C THR A 387 -3.22 14.56 -8.82
N ALA A 388 -4.13 13.65 -9.19
CA ALA A 388 -3.87 12.62 -10.18
C ALA A 388 -3.55 13.20 -11.57
N LEU A 389 -4.30 14.22 -12.00
CA LEU A 389 -4.07 14.92 -13.27
C LEU A 389 -2.69 15.59 -13.29
N ASN A 390 -2.35 16.33 -12.23
CA ASN A 390 -1.06 17.01 -12.11
C ASN A 390 0.11 16.01 -12.00
N GLU A 391 -0.08 14.90 -11.30
CA GLU A 391 0.93 13.83 -11.18
C GLU A 391 1.26 13.23 -12.54
N VAL A 392 0.27 12.88 -13.34
CA VAL A 392 0.47 12.37 -14.69
C VAL A 392 1.19 13.39 -15.57
N GLN A 393 0.70 14.63 -15.60
CA GLN A 393 1.32 15.71 -16.38
C GLN A 393 2.80 15.90 -16.01
N THR A 394 3.08 15.91 -14.70
CA THR A 394 4.44 16.10 -14.17
C THR A 394 5.34 14.93 -14.56
N ASN A 395 4.89 13.69 -14.36
CA ASN A 395 5.67 12.49 -14.66
C ASN A 395 5.96 12.36 -16.17
N TYR A 396 4.99 12.67 -17.03
CA TYR A 396 5.22 12.72 -18.48
C TYR A 396 6.27 13.77 -18.86
N SER A 397 6.17 14.99 -18.32
CA SER A 397 7.14 16.05 -18.57
C SER A 397 8.55 15.67 -18.10
N GLN A 398 8.67 15.09 -16.91
CA GLN A 398 9.94 14.61 -16.35
C GLN A 398 10.55 13.49 -17.21
N TYR A 399 9.71 12.53 -17.65
CA TYR A 399 10.17 11.46 -18.55
C TYR A 399 10.70 12.01 -19.89
N GLN A 400 9.99 12.92 -20.54
CA GLN A 400 10.45 13.55 -21.78
C GLN A 400 11.76 14.31 -21.58
N SER A 401 11.85 15.09 -20.50
CA SER A 401 13.05 15.86 -20.16
C SER A 401 14.25 14.94 -19.87
N SER A 402 14.03 13.83 -19.14
CA SER A 402 15.11 12.88 -18.84
C SER A 402 15.62 12.17 -20.10
N ARG A 403 14.75 11.80 -21.03
CA ARG A 403 15.15 11.25 -22.34
C ARG A 403 16.00 12.23 -23.15
N GLN A 404 15.57 13.49 -23.23
CA GLN A 404 16.32 14.52 -23.94
C GLN A 404 17.69 14.79 -23.28
N SER A 405 17.72 14.82 -21.95
CA SER A 405 18.96 14.95 -21.18
C SER A 405 19.91 13.78 -21.43
N GLN A 406 19.40 12.55 -21.40
CA GLN A 406 20.20 11.34 -21.68
C GLN A 406 20.83 11.40 -23.08
N GLU A 407 20.10 11.83 -24.11
CA GLU A 407 20.65 11.95 -25.47
C GLU A 407 21.74 13.04 -25.56
N ASN A 408 21.53 14.19 -24.90
CA ASN A 408 22.52 15.25 -24.83
C ASN A 408 23.80 14.78 -24.12
N LEU A 409 23.66 14.08 -22.99
CA LEU A 409 24.79 13.54 -22.24
C LEU A 409 25.51 12.42 -23.00
N ARG A 410 24.80 11.60 -23.80
CA ARG A 410 25.41 10.61 -24.67
C ARG A 410 26.29 11.25 -25.72
N ARG A 411 25.84 12.38 -26.33
CA ARG A 411 26.64 13.16 -27.30
C ARG A 411 27.84 13.80 -26.62
N ARG A 412 27.65 14.42 -25.44
CA ARG A 412 28.71 15.04 -24.66
C ARG A 412 29.79 14.02 -24.30
N TYR A 413 29.41 12.86 -23.77
CA TYR A 413 30.35 11.80 -23.37
C TYR A 413 31.25 11.38 -24.55
N ARG A 414 30.69 11.22 -25.79
CA ARG A 414 31.50 10.91 -26.97
C ARG A 414 32.55 11.96 -27.24
N LEU A 415 32.21 13.24 -27.15
CA LEU A 415 33.16 14.35 -27.37
C LEU A 415 34.21 14.39 -26.26
N ASP A 416 33.84 14.12 -25.02
CA ASP A 416 34.77 14.10 -23.88
C ASP A 416 35.78 12.92 -23.99
N VAL A 417 35.36 11.78 -24.51
CA VAL A 417 36.27 10.65 -24.85
C VAL A 417 37.25 11.03 -25.93
N GLU A 418 36.83 11.69 -26.98
CA GLU A 418 37.71 12.17 -28.05
C GLU A 418 38.73 13.19 -27.53
N ASN A 419 38.26 14.12 -26.70
CA ASN A 419 39.08 15.15 -26.07
C ASN A 419 40.16 14.53 -25.14
N SER A 420 39.77 13.58 -24.29
CA SER A 420 40.69 12.85 -23.42
C SER A 420 41.76 12.08 -24.20
N ARG A 421 41.38 11.41 -25.31
CA ARG A 421 42.34 10.73 -26.21
C ARG A 421 43.32 11.70 -26.82
N TYR A 422 42.86 12.89 -27.24
CA TYR A 422 43.71 13.93 -27.83
C TYR A 422 44.78 14.41 -26.82
N TYR A 423 44.36 14.76 -25.57
CA TYR A 423 45.30 15.22 -24.53
C TYR A 423 46.23 14.12 -24.09
N ARG A 424 45.80 12.86 -24.01
CA ARG A 424 46.65 11.71 -23.75
C ARG A 424 47.75 11.57 -24.76
N ALA A 425 47.45 11.63 -26.05
CA ALA A 425 48.44 11.53 -27.12
C ALA A 425 49.45 12.70 -27.08
N ARG A 426 49.00 13.91 -26.84
CA ARG A 426 49.87 15.09 -26.74
C ARG A 426 50.79 15.01 -25.52
N TYR A 427 50.32 14.56 -24.39
CA TYR A 427 51.16 14.35 -23.18
C TYR A 427 52.22 13.25 -23.42
N GLN A 428 51.85 12.17 -24.10
CA GLN A 428 52.81 11.10 -24.44
C GLN A 428 53.93 11.58 -25.34
N HIS A 429 53.65 12.53 -26.21
CA HIS A 429 54.65 13.17 -27.11
C HIS A 429 55.33 14.42 -26.49
N GLY A 430 55.12 14.70 -25.23
CA GLY A 430 55.74 15.85 -24.53
C GLY A 430 55.26 17.23 -24.98
N ARG A 431 54.08 17.30 -25.60
CA ARG A 431 53.48 18.53 -26.16
C ARG A 431 52.48 19.23 -25.23
N ASN A 432 52.08 18.60 -24.13
CA ASN A 432 51.17 19.12 -23.12
C ASN A 432 51.61 18.66 -21.74
N GLU A 433 51.18 19.40 -20.70
CA GLU A 433 51.37 19.04 -19.30
C GLU A 433 50.46 17.89 -18.88
N LEU A 434 50.85 17.17 -17.83
CA LEU A 434 50.02 16.11 -17.19
C LEU A 434 48.66 16.66 -16.74
N LYS A 435 48.66 17.90 -16.21
CA LYS A 435 47.43 18.60 -15.79
C LYS A 435 46.34 18.64 -16.84
N ASP A 436 46.70 18.91 -18.09
CA ASP A 436 45.74 19.03 -19.20
C ASP A 436 45.07 17.67 -19.48
N TRP A 437 45.88 16.59 -19.48
CA TRP A 437 45.33 15.25 -19.66
C TRP A 437 44.48 14.81 -18.45
N LEU A 438 44.92 15.06 -17.23
CA LEU A 438 44.11 14.75 -16.02
C LEU A 438 42.79 15.50 -16.01
N SER A 439 42.76 16.78 -16.44
CA SER A 439 41.52 17.55 -16.54
C SER A 439 40.55 16.95 -17.57
N ALA A 440 41.05 16.58 -18.75
CA ALA A 440 40.24 15.95 -19.79
C ALA A 440 39.73 14.58 -19.36
N LEU A 441 40.55 13.78 -18.66
CA LEU A 441 40.17 12.48 -18.12
C LEU A 441 39.11 12.59 -17.02
N ASN A 442 39.24 13.55 -16.09
CA ASN A 442 38.22 13.85 -15.09
C ASN A 442 36.88 14.23 -15.74
N THR A 443 36.93 15.03 -16.83
CA THR A 443 35.72 15.41 -17.59
C THR A 443 35.09 14.19 -18.26
N GLU A 444 35.88 13.30 -18.85
CA GLU A 444 35.41 12.03 -19.47
C GLU A 444 34.68 11.15 -18.43
N TYR A 445 35.30 10.90 -17.27
CA TYR A 445 34.69 10.09 -16.21
C TYR A 445 33.45 10.76 -15.61
N GLY A 446 33.47 12.08 -15.42
CA GLY A 446 32.31 12.85 -14.95
C GLY A 446 31.13 12.78 -15.91
N SER A 447 31.40 12.85 -17.23
CA SER A 447 30.33 12.72 -18.24
C SER A 447 29.83 11.29 -18.40
N ALA A 448 30.71 10.28 -18.26
CA ALA A 448 30.31 8.88 -18.21
C ALA A 448 29.37 8.59 -17.01
N GLN A 449 29.74 9.07 -15.81
CA GLN A 449 28.92 8.96 -14.62
C GLN A 449 27.57 9.66 -14.77
N SER A 450 27.57 10.87 -15.35
CA SER A 450 26.33 11.63 -15.62
C SER A 450 25.43 10.93 -16.64
N LEU A 451 26.00 10.24 -17.63
CA LEU A 451 25.23 9.44 -18.59
C LEU A 451 24.59 8.22 -17.94
N LEU A 452 25.31 7.53 -17.06
CA LEU A 452 24.74 6.40 -16.28
C LEU A 452 23.61 6.86 -15.39
N ASP A 453 23.79 7.99 -14.67
CA ASP A 453 22.73 8.58 -13.86
C ASP A 453 21.50 8.94 -14.70
N ALA A 454 21.70 9.58 -15.86
CA ALA A 454 20.60 9.94 -16.76
C ALA A 454 19.84 8.69 -17.30
N ARG A 455 20.53 7.56 -17.50
CA ARG A 455 19.88 6.29 -17.85
C ARG A 455 18.98 5.80 -16.71
N TYR A 456 19.49 5.81 -15.49
CA TYR A 456 18.70 5.46 -14.31
C TYR A 456 17.50 6.39 -14.13
N GLN A 457 17.70 7.72 -14.22
CA GLN A 457 16.62 8.71 -14.10
C GLN A 457 15.52 8.50 -15.17
N THR A 458 15.91 8.13 -16.38
CA THR A 458 14.94 7.84 -17.44
C THR A 458 14.08 6.62 -17.10
N LEU A 459 14.67 5.55 -16.58
CA LEU A 459 13.96 4.36 -16.12
C LEU A 459 13.06 4.64 -14.89
N HIS A 460 13.57 5.43 -13.94
CA HIS A 460 12.80 5.89 -12.80
C HIS A 460 11.55 6.66 -13.23
N HIS A 461 11.70 7.65 -14.10
CA HIS A 461 10.56 8.44 -14.60
C HIS A 461 9.60 7.61 -15.46
N GLU A 462 10.11 6.64 -16.22
CA GLU A 462 9.28 5.67 -16.94
C GLU A 462 8.40 4.86 -16.00
N ALA A 463 8.98 4.32 -14.92
CA ALA A 463 8.24 3.60 -13.88
C ALA A 463 7.20 4.49 -13.17
N MET A 464 7.55 5.75 -12.90
CA MET A 464 6.63 6.73 -12.31
C MET A 464 5.45 7.06 -13.22
N VAL A 465 5.66 7.11 -14.54
CA VAL A 465 4.55 7.26 -15.51
C VAL A 465 3.61 6.06 -15.40
N TYR A 466 4.13 4.82 -15.44
CA TYR A 466 3.28 3.62 -15.31
C TYR A 466 2.54 3.59 -13.98
N LYS A 467 3.18 3.97 -12.87
CA LYS A 467 2.51 4.10 -11.57
C LYS A 467 1.39 5.13 -11.61
N SER A 468 1.64 6.34 -12.14
CA SER A 468 0.65 7.43 -12.18
C SER A 468 -0.53 7.13 -13.10
N MET A 469 -0.35 6.24 -14.08
CA MET A 469 -1.38 5.75 -14.98
C MET A 469 -2.08 4.48 -14.45
N ALA A 470 -1.69 3.96 -13.27
CA ALA A 470 -2.15 2.68 -12.71
C ALA A 470 -1.90 1.46 -13.61
N GLY A 471 -0.87 1.52 -14.45
CA GLY A 471 -0.48 0.44 -15.35
C GLY A 471 0.07 0.93 -16.69
N ARG A 472 0.38 -0.01 -17.56
CA ARG A 472 0.74 0.25 -18.95
C ARG A 472 -0.49 0.11 -19.83
N TYR A 473 -0.70 1.06 -20.71
CA TYR A 473 -1.78 0.99 -21.71
C TYR A 473 -1.21 0.57 -23.06
N ARG A 474 -1.85 -0.43 -23.68
CA ARG A 474 -1.55 -0.88 -25.04
C ARG A 474 -2.70 -0.50 -25.97
N ARG A 475 -2.40 0.03 -27.13
CA ARG A 475 -3.40 0.31 -28.16
C ARG A 475 -3.89 -0.99 -28.76
N ASN A 476 -5.22 -1.23 -28.73
CA ASN A 476 -5.83 -2.37 -29.39
C ASN A 476 -5.66 -2.23 -30.92
N GLY A 477 -4.99 -3.18 -31.56
CA GLY A 477 -4.75 -3.17 -33.01
C GLY A 477 -3.36 -2.75 -33.48
N GLY A 478 -2.43 -2.43 -32.56
CA GLY A 478 -1.01 -2.30 -32.90
C GLY A 478 -0.36 -3.69 -32.86
N SER A 479 -0.26 -4.34 -34.00
CA SER A 479 0.67 -5.46 -34.21
C SER A 479 2.04 -5.03 -33.70
N ALA A 480 2.70 -5.90 -32.93
CA ALA A 480 4.10 -5.74 -32.56
C ALA A 480 4.94 -5.49 -33.82
N ALA A 481 5.21 -4.22 -34.09
CA ALA A 481 6.30 -3.88 -34.98
C ALA A 481 7.59 -4.07 -34.20
N GLN A 482 8.41 -4.96 -34.68
CA GLN A 482 9.71 -5.45 -34.24
C GLN A 482 10.69 -4.32 -33.88
#